data_0e153f2de68226841d9b96f4c9218bec
#
_entry.id   0e153f2de68226841d9b96f4c9218bec
#
_cell.length_a   1.000
_cell.length_b   1.000
_cell.length_c   1.000
_cell.angle_alpha   90.00
_cell.angle_beta   90.00
_cell.angle_gamma   90.00
#
_symmetry.space_group_name_H-M   'P 1'
#
loop_
_entity.id
_entity.type
_entity.pdbx_description
1 polymer ?
#
loop_
_entity_poly.entity_id
_entity_poly.type
_entity_poly.pdbx_seq_one_letter_code
_entity_poly.pdbx_strand_id
1 'polypeptide(L)'
;MKKAAVWAVCAALALATLFVCMDSAAQLRHAAPVFAREDRVTVVIDAGHGGQDGGASSRSGVLESTINLEIAKRIEDLLHFAGVRTQMIRTQDVSVYTEGGSIQQKKVSDLKNRVQMVE
;
A
#
# COMPACT_ATOMS: atom_id res chain seq x y z
N MET A 1 21.20 -42.54 -40.44
CA MET A 1 19.73 -42.30 -40.39
C MET A 1 19.17 -42.22 -38.95
N LYS A 2 19.47 -43.16 -38.02
CA LYS A 2 18.92 -43.14 -36.67
C LYS A 2 19.30 -41.90 -35.83
N LYS A 3 20.53 -41.37 -35.96
CA LYS A 3 20.98 -40.16 -35.21
C LYS A 3 20.26 -38.90 -35.66
N ALA A 4 20.00 -38.71 -36.96
CA ALA A 4 19.26 -37.57 -37.44
C ALA A 4 17.80 -37.53 -36.97
N ALA A 5 17.15 -38.70 -36.90
CA ALA A 5 15.79 -38.82 -36.36
C ALA A 5 15.73 -38.46 -34.86
N VAL A 6 16.73 -38.87 -34.06
CA VAL A 6 16.84 -38.50 -32.64
C VAL A 6 16.97 -36.98 -32.47
N TRP A 7 17.86 -36.35 -33.24
CA TRP A 7 18.05 -34.89 -33.19
C TRP A 7 16.81 -34.13 -33.59
N ALA A 8 16.06 -34.62 -34.60
CA ALA A 8 14.81 -34.02 -35.02
C ALA A 8 13.73 -34.09 -33.91
N VAL A 9 13.61 -35.23 -33.22
CA VAL A 9 12.70 -35.39 -32.08
C VAL A 9 13.07 -34.45 -30.90
N CYS A 10 14.38 -34.40 -30.55
CA CYS A 10 14.84 -33.49 -29.49
C CYS A 10 14.56 -32.01 -29.84
N ALA A 11 14.78 -31.60 -31.08
CA ALA A 11 14.49 -30.24 -31.53
C ALA A 11 12.98 -29.92 -31.46
N ALA A 12 12.13 -30.85 -31.87
CA ALA A 12 10.67 -30.69 -31.81
C ALA A 12 10.18 -30.57 -30.35
N LEU A 13 10.72 -31.37 -29.43
CA LEU A 13 10.39 -31.27 -28.00
C LEU A 13 10.86 -29.95 -27.39
N ALA A 14 12.06 -29.48 -27.74
CA ALA A 14 12.56 -28.19 -27.26
C ALA A 14 11.71 -27.02 -27.75
N LEU A 15 11.25 -27.04 -29.02
CA LEU A 15 10.35 -26.03 -29.55
C LEU A 15 8.97 -26.06 -28.88
N ALA A 16 8.44 -27.26 -28.63
CA ALA A 16 7.16 -27.43 -27.93
C ALA A 16 7.21 -26.88 -26.49
N THR A 17 8.28 -27.18 -25.75
CA THR A 17 8.47 -26.66 -24.40
C THR A 17 8.63 -25.12 -24.39
N LEU A 18 9.38 -24.58 -25.34
CA LEU A 18 9.54 -23.14 -25.48
C LEU A 18 8.20 -22.47 -25.78
N PHE A 19 7.37 -23.05 -26.65
CA PHE A 19 6.05 -22.54 -26.98
C PHE A 19 5.13 -22.53 -25.77
N VAL A 20 5.09 -23.62 -24.99
CA VAL A 20 4.27 -23.69 -23.75
C VAL A 20 4.76 -22.66 -22.72
N CYS A 21 6.07 -22.48 -22.56
CA CYS A 21 6.61 -21.47 -21.64
C CYS A 21 6.25 -20.03 -22.08
N MET A 22 6.26 -19.74 -23.37
CA MET A 22 5.89 -18.42 -23.91
C MET A 22 4.39 -18.15 -23.70
N ASP A 23 3.53 -19.14 -23.94
CA ASP A 23 2.08 -19.02 -23.75
C ASP A 23 1.74 -18.82 -22.26
N SER A 24 2.36 -19.60 -21.37
CA SER A 24 2.21 -19.43 -19.93
C SER A 24 2.67 -18.05 -19.44
N ALA A 25 3.79 -17.54 -19.98
CA ALA A 25 4.27 -16.19 -19.65
C ALA A 25 3.33 -15.09 -20.17
N ALA A 26 2.68 -15.31 -21.31
CA ALA A 26 1.67 -14.38 -21.84
C ALA A 26 0.42 -14.38 -20.96
N GLN A 27 -0.06 -15.53 -20.49
CA GLN A 27 -1.21 -15.62 -19.59
C GLN A 27 -0.93 -14.95 -18.23
N LEU A 28 0.27 -15.07 -17.67
CA LEU A 28 0.67 -14.36 -16.45
C LEU A 28 0.64 -12.83 -16.60
N ARG A 29 0.92 -12.31 -17.80
CA ARG A 29 0.83 -10.86 -18.07
C ARG A 29 -0.62 -10.35 -18.14
N HIS A 30 -1.57 -11.23 -18.42
CA HIS A 30 -3.01 -10.92 -18.44
C HIS A 30 -3.72 -11.20 -17.11
N ALA A 31 -3.01 -11.75 -16.10
CA ALA A 31 -3.53 -11.80 -14.75
C ALA A 31 -3.62 -10.35 -14.23
N ALA A 32 -4.75 -9.70 -14.51
CA ALA A 32 -5.04 -8.41 -13.92
C ALA A 32 -5.03 -8.57 -12.40
N PRO A 33 -4.40 -7.67 -11.65
CA PRO A 33 -4.49 -7.70 -10.20
C PRO A 33 -5.97 -7.72 -9.82
N VAL A 34 -6.34 -8.55 -8.84
CA VAL A 34 -7.74 -8.80 -8.43
C VAL A 34 -8.51 -7.51 -8.16
N PHE A 35 -7.81 -6.40 -7.91
CA PHE A 35 -8.32 -5.06 -7.64
C PHE A 35 -8.06 -4.03 -8.76
N ALA A 36 -7.68 -4.47 -9.97
CA ALA A 36 -7.59 -3.58 -11.14
C ALA A 36 -9.00 -3.24 -11.67
N ARG A 37 -9.80 -2.61 -10.84
CA ARG A 37 -11.02 -1.93 -11.27
C ARG A 37 -10.64 -0.52 -11.70
N GLU A 38 -11.15 -0.08 -12.85
CA GLU A 38 -10.90 1.28 -13.37
C GLU A 38 -11.49 2.38 -12.47
N ASP A 39 -12.44 2.05 -11.61
CA ASP A 39 -12.93 2.92 -10.54
C ASP A 39 -11.90 2.89 -9.38
N ARG A 40 -10.95 3.80 -9.48
CA ARG A 40 -9.81 3.85 -8.57
C ARG A 40 -10.21 4.46 -7.23
N VAL A 41 -10.83 3.67 -6.39
CA VAL A 41 -11.04 4.03 -4.98
C VAL A 41 -9.68 4.26 -4.33
N THR A 42 -9.49 5.43 -3.73
CA THR A 42 -8.35 5.72 -2.87
C THR A 42 -8.79 5.55 -1.42
N VAL A 43 -8.08 4.73 -0.66
CA VAL A 43 -8.32 4.59 0.78
C VAL A 43 -7.49 5.64 1.50
N VAL A 44 -8.16 6.52 2.24
CA VAL A 44 -7.48 7.48 3.11
C VAL A 44 -7.24 6.83 4.46
N ILE A 45 -6.00 6.92 4.95
CA ILE A 45 -5.58 6.36 6.24
C ILE A 45 -5.24 7.53 7.16
N ASP A 46 -6.03 7.69 8.22
CA ASP A 46 -5.83 8.73 9.23
C ASP A 46 -5.27 8.12 10.52
N ALA A 47 -3.97 8.33 10.74
CA ALA A 47 -3.34 8.00 12.01
C ALA A 47 -3.67 9.07 13.04
N GLY A 48 -4.62 8.81 13.92
CA GLY A 48 -5.06 9.74 14.95
C GLY A 48 -3.92 10.27 15.83
N HIS A 49 -4.12 11.46 16.43
CA HIS A 49 -3.11 12.20 17.19
C HIS A 49 -1.88 12.57 16.37
N GLY A 50 -0.79 13.01 17.02
CA GLY A 50 0.51 13.31 16.41
C GLY A 50 1.14 14.59 16.93
N GLY A 51 2.48 14.63 16.93
CA GLY A 51 3.24 15.77 17.39
C GLY A 51 2.93 16.17 18.84
N GLN A 52 2.40 17.39 19.05
CA GLN A 52 2.06 17.87 20.40
C GLN A 52 0.88 17.12 21.04
N ASP A 53 -0.01 16.52 20.25
CA ASP A 53 -1.09 15.69 20.75
C ASP A 53 -0.68 14.21 20.73
N GLY A 54 -0.02 13.77 21.77
CA GLY A 54 0.42 12.37 21.91
C GLY A 54 -0.72 11.38 22.17
N GLY A 55 -1.94 11.84 22.48
CA GLY A 55 -3.03 10.99 22.95
C GLY A 55 -2.75 10.42 24.35
N ALA A 56 -3.24 9.22 24.62
CA ALA A 56 -2.97 8.50 25.85
C ALA A 56 -1.50 8.03 25.92
N SER A 57 -1.01 7.83 27.14
CA SER A 57 0.33 7.27 27.38
C SER A 57 0.23 5.97 28.16
N SER A 58 0.95 4.95 27.73
CA SER A 58 1.09 3.69 28.46
C SER A 58 1.93 3.87 29.72
N ARG A 59 1.94 2.87 30.62
CA ARG A 59 2.82 2.86 31.79
C ARG A 59 4.31 2.93 31.45
N SER A 60 4.70 2.44 30.27
CA SER A 60 6.07 2.48 29.76
C SER A 60 6.41 3.78 29.00
N GLY A 61 5.48 4.73 28.92
CA GLY A 61 5.68 6.01 28.24
C GLY A 61 5.44 5.99 26.73
N VAL A 62 4.94 4.89 26.17
CA VAL A 62 4.59 4.81 24.75
C VAL A 62 3.32 5.61 24.49
N LEU A 63 3.37 6.54 23.55
CA LEU A 63 2.25 7.40 23.17
C LEU A 63 1.30 6.71 22.20
N GLU A 64 0.01 7.01 22.30
CA GLU A 64 -1.02 6.55 21.38
C GLU A 64 -0.73 6.99 19.94
N SER A 65 -0.26 8.23 19.75
CA SER A 65 0.12 8.76 18.43
C SER A 65 1.16 7.89 17.71
N THR A 66 2.12 7.34 18.46
CA THR A 66 3.16 6.46 17.93
C THR A 66 2.56 5.12 17.48
N ILE A 67 1.71 4.52 18.32
CA ILE A 67 1.05 3.26 18.01
C ILE A 67 0.15 3.41 16.78
N ASN A 68 -0.65 4.48 16.73
CA ASN A 68 -1.55 4.76 15.61
C ASN A 68 -0.78 4.92 14.31
N LEU A 69 0.36 5.62 14.32
CA LEU A 69 1.20 5.79 13.14
C LEU A 69 1.79 4.47 12.65
N GLU A 70 2.29 3.64 13.55
CA GLU A 70 2.86 2.33 13.19
C GLU A 70 1.80 1.37 12.62
N ILE A 71 0.59 1.37 13.18
CA ILE A 71 -0.54 0.60 12.66
C ILE A 71 -0.92 1.11 11.27
N ALA A 72 -1.05 2.43 11.12
CA ALA A 72 -1.42 3.05 9.84
C ALA A 72 -0.45 2.70 8.71
N LYS A 73 0.87 2.75 8.97
CA LYS A 73 1.91 2.35 8.00
C LYS A 73 1.77 0.89 7.60
N ARG A 74 1.51 -0.01 8.55
CA ARG A 74 1.32 -1.43 8.24
C ARG A 74 0.06 -1.68 7.41
N ILE A 75 -1.01 -0.94 7.67
CA ILE A 75 -2.24 -0.97 6.85
C ILE A 75 -1.93 -0.49 5.43
N GLU A 76 -1.18 0.62 5.29
CA GLU A 76 -0.74 1.13 3.99
C GLU A 76 0.04 0.08 3.21
N ASP A 77 1.04 -0.56 3.82
CA ASP A 77 1.83 -1.63 3.19
C ASP A 77 0.97 -2.80 2.71
N LEU A 78 0.02 -3.25 3.53
CA LEU A 78 -0.91 -4.34 3.19
C LEU A 78 -1.83 -3.95 2.03
N LEU A 79 -2.35 -2.73 2.02
CA LEU A 79 -3.21 -2.22 0.95
C LEU A 79 -2.43 -2.05 -0.35
N HIS A 80 -1.18 -1.56 -0.29
CA HIS A 80 -0.30 -1.49 -1.46
C HIS A 80 0.01 -2.88 -2.02
N PHE A 81 0.29 -3.86 -1.16
CA PHE A 81 0.47 -5.24 -1.58
C PHE A 81 -0.79 -5.80 -2.27
N ALA A 82 -1.97 -5.40 -1.83
CA ALA A 82 -3.25 -5.75 -2.45
C ALA A 82 -3.56 -4.94 -3.73
N GLY A 83 -2.70 -4.02 -4.14
CA GLY A 83 -2.89 -3.18 -5.33
C GLY A 83 -3.89 -2.03 -5.13
N VAL A 84 -4.23 -1.71 -3.87
CA VAL A 84 -5.14 -0.61 -3.51
C VAL A 84 -4.34 0.68 -3.38
N ARG A 85 -4.87 1.78 -3.91
CA ARG A 85 -4.28 3.10 -3.67
C ARG A 85 -4.59 3.58 -2.26
N THR A 86 -3.59 4.18 -1.62
CA THR A 86 -3.74 4.77 -0.30
C THR A 86 -3.26 6.22 -0.28
N GLN A 87 -3.76 6.96 0.67
CA GLN A 87 -3.30 8.30 1.02
C GLN A 87 -3.23 8.40 2.54
N MET A 88 -2.04 8.61 3.09
CA MET A 88 -1.85 8.86 4.51
C MET A 88 -2.06 10.34 4.82
N ILE A 89 -2.80 10.66 5.88
CA ILE A 89 -2.93 12.04 6.39
C ILE A 89 -1.59 12.53 6.98
N ARG A 90 -0.86 11.66 7.67
CA ARG A 90 0.50 11.91 8.15
C ARG A 90 1.35 10.66 8.05
N THR A 91 2.62 10.83 7.73
CA THR A 91 3.63 9.75 7.62
C THR A 91 4.70 9.82 8.71
N GLN A 92 4.65 10.87 9.53
CA GLN A 92 5.56 11.12 10.64
C GLN A 92 4.77 11.48 11.90
N ASP A 93 5.45 11.53 13.05
CA ASP A 93 4.86 11.98 14.30
C ASP A 93 4.77 13.51 14.35
N VAL A 94 3.82 14.05 13.59
CA VAL A 94 3.54 15.48 13.48
C VAL A 94 2.05 15.73 13.65
N SER A 95 1.70 16.92 14.15
CA SER A 95 0.34 17.45 14.09
C SER A 95 0.10 18.10 12.74
N VAL A 96 -1.14 18.08 12.25
CA VAL A 96 -1.50 18.70 10.96
C VAL A 96 -2.22 20.04 11.13
N TYR A 97 -2.27 20.60 12.35
CA TYR A 97 -2.81 21.93 12.54
C TYR A 97 -1.94 23.00 11.87
N THR A 98 -2.56 24.06 11.38
CA THR A 98 -1.87 25.21 10.78
C THR A 98 -1.77 26.40 11.74
N GLU A 99 -2.80 26.59 12.58
CA GLU A 99 -2.92 27.75 13.44
C GLU A 99 -3.55 27.40 14.79
N GLY A 100 -3.30 28.23 15.79
CA GLY A 100 -3.94 28.14 17.10
C GLY A 100 -3.02 28.61 18.22
N GLY A 101 -3.47 29.60 19.01
CA GLY A 101 -2.76 30.08 20.19
C GLY A 101 -2.94 29.18 21.42
N SER A 102 -4.08 28.47 21.53
CA SER A 102 -4.36 27.54 22.62
C SER A 102 -4.39 26.08 22.15
N ILE A 103 -4.22 25.14 23.07
CA ILE A 103 -4.29 23.70 22.80
C ILE A 103 -5.64 23.36 22.15
N GLN A 104 -6.73 23.94 22.65
CA GLN A 104 -8.06 23.68 22.11
C GLN A 104 -8.20 24.18 20.65
N GLN A 105 -7.68 25.36 20.35
CA GLN A 105 -7.70 25.89 18.99
C GLN A 105 -6.86 25.03 18.04
N LYS A 106 -5.68 24.59 18.47
CA LYS A 106 -4.83 23.66 17.70
C LYS A 106 -5.56 22.35 17.40
N LYS A 107 -6.24 21.74 18.37
CA LYS A 107 -7.05 20.52 18.15
C LYS A 107 -8.16 20.73 17.14
N VAL A 108 -8.88 21.85 17.22
CA VAL A 108 -9.94 22.18 16.25
C VAL A 108 -9.35 22.38 14.85
N SER A 109 -8.22 23.07 14.73
CA SER A 109 -7.52 23.27 13.46
C SER A 109 -7.02 21.92 12.88
N ASP A 110 -6.46 21.05 13.71
CA ASP A 110 -6.00 19.73 13.30
C ASP A 110 -7.14 18.89 12.71
N LEU A 111 -8.27 18.80 13.39
CA LEU A 111 -9.45 18.07 12.91
C LEU A 111 -10.00 18.66 11.60
N LYS A 112 -10.06 19.98 11.47
CA LYS A 112 -10.50 20.63 10.22
C LYS A 112 -9.58 20.30 9.05
N ASN A 113 -8.26 20.36 9.27
CA ASN A 113 -7.29 20.06 8.23
C ASN A 113 -7.36 18.59 7.79
N ARG A 114 -7.59 17.65 8.72
CA ARG A 114 -7.79 16.24 8.37
C ARG A 114 -8.99 16.04 7.45
N VAL A 115 -10.11 16.72 7.72
CA VAL A 115 -11.30 16.67 6.86
C VAL A 115 -10.98 17.24 5.48
N GLN A 116 -10.31 18.39 5.40
CA GLN A 116 -9.95 19.03 4.12
C GLN A 116 -8.98 18.19 3.27
N MET A 117 -8.17 17.33 3.89
CA MET A 117 -7.26 16.43 3.17
C MET A 117 -7.99 15.25 2.52
N VAL A 118 -9.25 15.01 2.85
CA VAL A 118 -10.06 13.88 2.35
C VAL A 118 -11.05 14.35 1.27
N GLU A 119 -11.40 15.62 1.24
CA GLU A 119 -12.27 16.23 0.23
C GLU A 119 -11.53 16.50 -1.09
#